data_161086def8a05b6749e7d9052a5d7054
#
_entry.id   161086def8a05b6749e7d9052a5d7054
#
_cell.length_a   1.000
_cell.length_b   1.000
_cell.length_c   1.000
_cell.angle_alpha   90.00
_cell.angle_beta   90.00
_cell.angle_gamma   90.00
#
_symmetry.space_group_name_H-M   'P 1'
#
loop_
_entity.id
_entity.type
_entity.pdbx_description
1 polymer ?
#
loop_
_entity_poly.entity_id
_entity_poly.type
_entity_poly.pdbx_seq_one_letter_code
_entity_poly.pdbx_strand_id
1 'polypeptide(L)'
;MKKVLFILPSRDFNDLLYLNTHQVLEDRGYEIINVSNESGICSGASGTSIDCGVIESIDSSQIDALVLVGGYGIELLSEDPAVIQFVQNVFDQGKIIAAIELGPLLLAKADILGGRIATVLPKQEYVEKLKKSGARISSETVEVDGNIITAADEQSVQQFASAIANALEA
;
A
#
# COMPACT_ATOMS: atom_id res chain seq x y z
N MET A 1 -16.79 0.37 13.03
CA MET A 1 -16.47 0.16 11.60
C MET A 1 -14.96 0.25 11.43
N LYS A 2 -14.35 -0.75 10.79
CA LYS A 2 -12.89 -0.74 10.56
C LYS A 2 -12.53 0.26 9.48
N LYS A 3 -11.38 0.91 9.65
CA LYS A 3 -10.90 2.01 8.81
C LYS A 3 -9.68 1.57 8.00
N VAL A 4 -9.77 1.75 6.70
CA VAL A 4 -8.69 1.46 5.75
C VAL A 4 -8.18 2.77 5.17
N LEU A 5 -6.90 3.01 5.35
CA LEU A 5 -6.25 4.22 4.84
C LEU A 5 -5.50 3.89 3.55
N PHE A 6 -5.80 4.63 2.48
CA PHE A 6 -4.97 4.68 1.28
C PHE A 6 -4.07 5.90 1.34
N ILE A 7 -2.77 5.70 1.16
CA ILE A 7 -1.86 6.80 0.88
C ILE A 7 -1.62 6.81 -0.62
N LEU A 8 -2.02 7.92 -1.27
CA LEU A 8 -1.89 8.10 -2.71
C LEU A 8 -0.86 9.19 -3.01
N PRO A 9 -0.03 9.01 -4.05
CA PRO A 9 0.78 10.13 -4.53
C PRO A 9 -0.12 11.18 -5.18
N SER A 10 0.37 12.42 -5.26
CA SER A 10 -0.38 13.51 -5.89
C SER A 10 -0.69 13.25 -7.38
N ARG A 11 0.11 12.40 -8.02
CA ARG A 11 -0.07 12.00 -9.42
C ARG A 11 0.47 10.60 -9.68
N ASP A 12 0.02 10.00 -10.77
CA ASP A 12 0.54 8.76 -11.34
C ASP A 12 0.37 7.53 -10.44
N PHE A 13 -0.68 7.49 -9.62
CA PHE A 13 -1.07 6.21 -9.00
C PHE A 13 -1.75 5.33 -10.06
N ASN A 14 -1.69 4.02 -9.86
CA ASN A 14 -2.33 3.06 -10.77
C ASN A 14 -3.84 3.03 -10.49
N ASP A 15 -4.62 3.56 -11.41
CA ASP A 15 -6.07 3.71 -11.30
C ASP A 15 -6.79 2.39 -11.09
N LEU A 16 -6.44 1.38 -11.86
CA LEU A 16 -7.06 0.05 -11.79
C LEU A 16 -6.85 -0.58 -10.41
N LEU A 17 -5.63 -0.51 -9.88
CA LEU A 17 -5.32 -1.05 -8.56
C LEU A 17 -6.09 -0.32 -7.46
N TYR A 18 -6.14 1.00 -7.53
CA TYR A 18 -6.89 1.79 -6.56
C TYR A 18 -8.39 1.48 -6.62
N LEU A 19 -9.00 1.60 -7.80
CA LEU A 19 -10.45 1.45 -7.95
C LEU A 19 -10.93 0.06 -7.57
N ASN A 20 -10.23 -1.00 -7.99
CA ASN A 20 -10.62 -2.36 -7.68
C ASN A 20 -10.44 -2.69 -6.20
N THR A 21 -9.31 -2.28 -5.59
CA THR A 21 -9.09 -2.53 -4.16
C THR A 21 -10.09 -1.76 -3.32
N HIS A 22 -10.31 -0.48 -3.64
CA HIS A 22 -11.30 0.37 -2.98
C HIS A 22 -12.69 -0.28 -3.02
N GLN A 23 -13.15 -0.70 -4.20
CA GLN A 23 -14.49 -1.26 -4.38
C GLN A 23 -14.70 -2.51 -3.53
N VAL A 24 -13.75 -3.44 -3.53
CA VAL A 24 -13.86 -4.67 -2.74
C VAL A 24 -13.96 -4.34 -1.25
N LEU A 25 -13.17 -3.40 -0.77
CA LEU A 25 -13.16 -3.04 0.66
C LEU A 25 -14.43 -2.25 1.06
N GLU A 26 -14.89 -1.37 0.18
CA GLU A 26 -16.15 -0.63 0.38
C GLU A 26 -17.35 -1.59 0.42
N ASP A 27 -17.41 -2.56 -0.50
CA ASP A 27 -18.47 -3.58 -0.54
C ASP A 27 -18.49 -4.45 0.72
N ARG A 28 -17.36 -4.59 1.40
CA ARG A 28 -17.25 -5.27 2.71
C ARG A 28 -17.63 -4.38 3.89
N GLY A 29 -18.00 -3.13 3.64
CA GLY A 29 -18.48 -2.18 4.67
C GLY A 29 -17.37 -1.50 5.46
N TYR A 30 -16.16 -1.44 4.96
CA TYR A 30 -15.06 -0.71 5.60
C TYR A 30 -15.12 0.78 5.25
N GLU A 31 -14.74 1.62 6.22
CA GLU A 31 -14.57 3.05 6.00
C GLU A 31 -13.24 3.30 5.27
N ILE A 32 -13.30 3.96 4.12
CA ILE A 32 -12.11 4.26 3.31
C ILE A 32 -11.70 5.71 3.52
N ILE A 33 -10.43 5.92 3.84
CA ILE A 33 -9.84 7.24 4.02
C ILE A 33 -8.72 7.38 3.00
N ASN A 34 -8.71 8.50 2.25
CA ASN A 34 -7.67 8.78 1.27
C ASN A 34 -6.84 9.98 1.72
N VAL A 35 -5.54 9.80 1.76
CA VAL A 35 -4.58 10.86 2.09
C VAL A 35 -3.40 10.86 1.14
N SER A 36 -2.70 11.98 1.13
CA SER A 36 -1.42 12.15 0.45
C SER A 36 -0.45 12.91 1.35
N ASN A 37 0.75 13.15 0.88
CA ASN A 37 1.71 14.01 1.59
C ASN A 37 1.31 15.49 1.54
N GLU A 38 0.39 15.87 0.64
CA GLU A 38 -0.24 17.19 0.60
C GLU A 38 -1.74 17.01 0.40
N SER A 39 -2.56 17.88 0.97
CA SER A 39 -4.01 17.86 0.75
C SER A 39 -4.36 18.34 -0.65
N GLY A 40 -5.43 17.81 -1.22
CA GLY A 40 -5.93 18.20 -2.52
C GLY A 40 -6.24 17.03 -3.42
N ILE A 41 -6.33 17.30 -4.72
CA ILE A 41 -6.67 16.26 -5.70
C ILE A 41 -5.43 15.45 -6.06
N CYS A 42 -5.54 14.13 -5.88
CA CYS A 42 -4.59 13.16 -6.39
C CYS A 42 -5.09 12.61 -7.72
N SER A 43 -4.21 12.51 -8.70
CA SER A 43 -4.55 12.07 -10.05
C SER A 43 -3.91 10.73 -10.38
N GLY A 44 -4.72 9.78 -10.82
CA GLY A 44 -4.22 8.52 -11.37
C GLY A 44 -3.61 8.72 -12.76
N ALA A 45 -2.77 7.79 -13.16
CA ALA A 45 -2.11 7.83 -14.48
C ALA A 45 -3.10 7.81 -15.65
N SER A 46 -4.30 7.25 -15.45
CA SER A 46 -5.36 7.17 -16.46
C SER A 46 -6.51 8.17 -16.22
N GLY A 47 -6.32 9.16 -15.34
CA GLY A 47 -7.24 10.28 -15.18
C GLY A 47 -8.21 10.21 -14.00
N THR A 48 -8.14 9.21 -13.16
CA THR A 48 -8.94 9.18 -11.92
C THR A 48 -8.53 10.34 -11.00
N SER A 49 -9.52 11.05 -10.46
CA SER A 49 -9.30 12.16 -9.51
C SER A 49 -9.87 11.78 -8.16
N ILE A 50 -9.03 11.85 -7.12
CA ILE A 50 -9.41 11.53 -5.74
C ILE A 50 -9.08 12.73 -4.85
N ASP A 51 -10.05 13.19 -4.07
CA ASP A 51 -9.81 14.22 -3.06
C ASP A 51 -9.14 13.59 -1.83
N CYS A 52 -7.95 14.05 -1.52
CA CYS A 52 -7.14 13.50 -0.44
C CYS A 52 -6.93 14.52 0.68
N GLY A 53 -7.06 14.03 1.92
CA GLY A 53 -6.54 14.75 3.08
C GLY A 53 -5.02 14.68 3.14
N VAL A 54 -4.44 15.26 4.17
CA VAL A 54 -2.99 15.23 4.40
C VAL A 54 -2.64 14.20 5.46
N ILE A 55 -1.53 13.48 5.26
CA ILE A 55 -1.12 12.37 6.13
C ILE A 55 -0.89 12.81 7.59
N GLU A 56 -0.40 14.04 7.79
CA GLU A 56 -0.17 14.59 9.13
C GLU A 56 -1.45 14.76 9.96
N SER A 57 -2.62 14.78 9.32
CA SER A 57 -3.91 14.85 10.02
C SER A 57 -4.39 13.50 10.56
N ILE A 58 -3.71 12.41 10.23
CA ILE A 58 -4.12 11.06 10.59
C ILE A 58 -3.30 10.54 11.77
N ASP A 59 -4.01 10.13 12.81
CA ASP A 59 -3.43 9.34 13.90
C ASP A 59 -3.40 7.86 13.44
N SER A 60 -2.20 7.30 13.32
CA SER A 60 -2.00 5.91 12.89
C SER A 60 -2.70 4.90 13.80
N SER A 61 -2.94 5.26 15.07
CA SER A 61 -3.67 4.38 16.00
C SER A 61 -5.15 4.20 15.63
N GLN A 62 -5.71 5.12 14.86
CA GLN A 62 -7.13 5.16 14.50
C GLN A 62 -7.47 4.40 13.22
N ILE A 63 -6.48 3.81 12.55
CA ILE A 63 -6.71 2.98 11.36
C ILE A 63 -6.48 1.52 11.68
N ASP A 64 -7.08 0.64 10.89
CA ASP A 64 -6.92 -0.81 11.01
C ASP A 64 -6.02 -1.39 9.93
N ALA A 65 -5.97 -0.76 8.77
CA ALA A 65 -5.10 -1.15 7.67
C ALA A 65 -4.61 0.05 6.87
N LEU A 66 -3.40 -0.09 6.33
CA LEU A 66 -2.79 0.84 5.37
C LEU A 66 -2.67 0.13 4.03
N VAL A 67 -3.07 0.80 2.95
CA VAL A 67 -2.98 0.26 1.58
C VAL A 67 -2.18 1.22 0.70
N LEU A 68 -1.19 0.66 0.00
CA LEU A 68 -0.35 1.36 -0.97
C LEU A 68 -0.57 0.70 -2.34
N VAL A 69 -1.22 1.41 -3.23
CA VAL A 69 -1.35 0.97 -4.62
C VAL A 69 -0.15 1.43 -5.43
N GLY A 70 0.17 0.69 -6.50
CA GLY A 70 1.32 0.99 -7.33
C GLY A 70 1.11 2.16 -8.28
N GLY A 71 1.96 2.20 -9.27
CA GLY A 71 2.13 3.30 -10.21
C GLY A 71 3.44 4.03 -9.94
N TYR A 72 3.92 4.76 -10.95
CA TYR A 72 5.21 5.46 -10.83
C TYR A 72 5.22 6.56 -9.78
N GLY A 73 4.05 7.07 -9.39
CA GLY A 73 3.93 8.06 -8.33
C GLY A 73 4.40 7.58 -6.95
N ILE A 74 4.59 6.28 -6.75
CA ILE A 74 5.11 5.75 -5.48
C ILE A 74 6.49 6.34 -5.13
N GLU A 75 7.27 6.71 -6.13
CA GLU A 75 8.57 7.35 -5.90
C GLU A 75 8.43 8.70 -5.20
N LEU A 76 7.39 9.48 -5.53
CA LEU A 76 7.10 10.76 -4.88
C LEU A 76 6.84 10.59 -3.38
N LEU A 77 6.08 9.56 -3.01
CA LEU A 77 5.80 9.24 -1.61
C LEU A 77 7.05 8.73 -0.90
N SER A 78 7.88 7.94 -1.58
CA SER A 78 9.09 7.35 -1.01
C SER A 78 10.17 8.38 -0.66
N GLU A 79 10.10 9.57 -1.25
CA GLU A 79 11.02 10.68 -0.96
C GLU A 79 10.58 11.51 0.27
N ASP A 80 9.35 11.32 0.75
CA ASP A 80 8.82 12.12 1.86
C ASP A 80 9.07 11.42 3.21
N PRO A 81 9.90 12.01 4.09
CA PRO A 81 10.17 11.42 5.40
C PRO A 81 8.93 11.24 6.27
N ALA A 82 7.92 12.10 6.14
CA ALA A 82 6.68 11.99 6.89
C ALA A 82 5.89 10.74 6.50
N VAL A 83 5.87 10.39 5.21
CA VAL A 83 5.24 9.17 4.71
C VAL A 83 5.97 7.94 5.24
N ILE A 84 7.30 7.94 5.15
CA ILE A 84 8.13 6.83 5.66
C ILE A 84 7.89 6.63 7.16
N GLN A 85 7.90 7.70 7.93
CA GLN A 85 7.66 7.63 9.37
C GLN A 85 6.26 7.10 9.70
N PHE A 86 5.26 7.51 8.93
CA PHE A 86 3.89 7.02 9.12
C PHE A 86 3.79 5.52 8.88
N VAL A 87 4.39 5.02 7.80
CA VAL A 87 4.44 3.58 7.49
C VAL A 87 5.12 2.81 8.63
N GLN A 88 6.24 3.31 9.15
CA GLN A 88 6.94 2.70 10.29
C GLN A 88 6.06 2.68 11.54
N ASN A 89 5.35 3.75 11.83
CA ASN A 89 4.44 3.81 12.99
C ASN A 89 3.30 2.79 12.87
N VAL A 90 2.71 2.64 11.69
CA VAL A 90 1.66 1.64 11.43
C VAL A 90 2.21 0.24 11.62
N PHE A 91 3.42 -0.02 11.14
CA PHE A 91 4.11 -1.30 11.31
C PHE A 91 4.37 -1.62 12.78
N ASP A 92 4.90 -0.66 13.54
CA ASP A 92 5.23 -0.84 14.96
C ASP A 92 3.98 -1.11 15.82
N GLN A 93 2.83 -0.60 15.38
CA GLN A 93 1.54 -0.85 16.03
C GLN A 93 0.91 -2.19 15.64
N GLY A 94 1.57 -2.98 14.80
CA GLY A 94 1.07 -4.28 14.37
C GLY A 94 -0.16 -4.24 13.47
N LYS A 95 -0.45 -3.09 12.86
CA LYS A 95 -1.57 -2.93 11.95
C LYS A 95 -1.28 -3.62 10.61
N ILE A 96 -2.34 -3.89 9.84
CA ILE A 96 -2.21 -4.47 8.50
C ILE A 96 -1.60 -3.44 7.56
N ILE A 97 -0.59 -3.86 6.80
CA ILE A 97 0.02 -3.07 5.73
C ILE A 97 -0.04 -3.89 4.45
N ALA A 98 -0.66 -3.33 3.43
CA ALA A 98 -0.83 -3.99 2.14
C ALA A 98 -0.28 -3.13 1.01
N ALA A 99 0.49 -3.72 0.11
CA ALA A 99 1.12 -3.01 -0.99
C ALA A 99 1.15 -3.88 -2.25
N ILE A 100 0.82 -3.29 -3.39
CA ILE A 100 0.72 -4.01 -4.67
C ILE A 100 1.52 -3.31 -5.77
N GLU A 101 2.07 -4.08 -6.69
CA GLU A 101 2.83 -3.70 -7.89
C GLU A 101 4.13 -2.96 -7.50
N LEU A 102 4.21 -1.63 -7.62
CA LEU A 102 5.33 -0.83 -7.15
C LEU A 102 5.20 -0.41 -5.67
N GLY A 103 4.02 -0.59 -5.08
CA GLY A 103 3.76 -0.27 -3.68
C GLY A 103 4.77 -0.87 -2.69
N PRO A 104 5.18 -2.14 -2.85
CA PRO A 104 6.18 -2.74 -1.96
C PRO A 104 7.54 -2.04 -1.93
N LEU A 105 7.89 -1.25 -2.96
CA LEU A 105 9.12 -0.45 -2.96
C LEU A 105 9.12 0.58 -1.82
N LEU A 106 7.97 1.13 -1.47
CA LEU A 106 7.86 2.05 -0.35
C LEU A 106 8.06 1.32 0.99
N LEU A 107 7.59 0.08 1.10
CA LEU A 107 7.82 -0.74 2.29
C LEU A 107 9.32 -1.06 2.45
N ALA A 108 10.01 -1.33 1.35
CA ALA A 108 11.47 -1.51 1.34
C ALA A 108 12.17 -0.23 1.80
N LYS A 109 11.75 0.92 1.30
CA LYS A 109 12.28 2.23 1.70
C LYS A 109 12.03 2.54 3.17
N ALA A 110 10.89 2.11 3.72
CA ALA A 110 10.56 2.25 5.14
C ALA A 110 11.31 1.27 6.05
N ASP A 111 12.09 0.37 5.47
CA ASP A 111 12.91 -0.62 6.19
C ASP A 111 12.10 -1.56 7.08
N ILE A 112 10.93 -1.99 6.62
CA ILE A 112 10.06 -2.92 7.36
C ILE A 112 9.98 -4.32 6.74
N LEU A 113 10.75 -4.60 5.70
CA LEU A 113 10.72 -5.91 5.00
C LEU A 113 11.84 -6.86 5.41
N GLY A 114 12.74 -6.46 6.30
CA GLY A 114 13.84 -7.30 6.75
C GLY A 114 13.37 -8.64 7.31
N GLY A 115 13.84 -9.76 6.73
CA GLY A 115 13.43 -11.11 7.12
C GLY A 115 12.02 -11.52 6.70
N ARG A 116 11.27 -10.65 6.04
CA ARG A 116 9.91 -10.92 5.57
C ARG A 116 9.90 -11.54 4.18
N ILE A 117 8.86 -12.33 3.90
CA ILE A 117 8.59 -12.83 2.55
C ILE A 117 7.67 -11.81 1.87
N ALA A 118 8.07 -11.33 0.70
CA ALA A 118 7.33 -10.30 -0.03
C ALA A 118 7.45 -10.49 -1.54
N THR A 119 6.53 -9.89 -2.27
CA THR A 119 6.57 -9.82 -3.73
C THR A 119 6.43 -8.37 -4.20
N VAL A 120 6.71 -8.13 -5.46
CA VAL A 120 6.67 -6.82 -6.13
C VAL A 120 6.49 -7.08 -7.63
N LEU A 121 6.21 -6.04 -8.40
CA LEU A 121 6.19 -6.17 -9.85
C LEU A 121 7.48 -6.87 -10.33
N PRO A 122 7.37 -7.99 -11.09
CA PRO A 122 8.49 -8.89 -11.35
C PRO A 122 9.45 -8.36 -12.43
N LYS A 123 10.03 -7.19 -12.18
CA LYS A 123 11.17 -6.66 -12.94
C LYS A 123 12.40 -6.74 -12.06
N GLN A 124 13.54 -7.09 -12.67
CA GLN A 124 14.77 -7.31 -11.94
C GLN A 124 15.16 -6.15 -11.04
N GLU A 125 15.05 -4.92 -11.51
CA GLU A 125 15.39 -3.72 -10.72
C GLU A 125 14.59 -3.61 -9.43
N TYR A 126 13.29 -3.96 -9.45
CA TYR A 126 12.42 -3.88 -8.28
C TYR A 126 12.66 -5.05 -7.32
N VAL A 127 12.83 -6.24 -7.87
CA VAL A 127 13.17 -7.43 -7.08
C VAL A 127 14.48 -7.21 -6.33
N GLU A 128 15.51 -6.64 -6.99
CA GLU A 128 16.78 -6.33 -6.36
C GLU A 128 16.65 -5.31 -5.23
N LYS A 129 15.78 -4.31 -5.37
CA LYS A 129 15.51 -3.34 -4.30
C LYS A 129 14.91 -4.00 -3.06
N LEU A 130 13.96 -4.93 -3.23
CA LEU A 130 13.41 -5.69 -2.11
C LEU A 130 14.48 -6.57 -1.45
N LYS A 131 15.28 -7.28 -2.23
CA LYS A 131 16.37 -8.10 -1.69
C LYS A 131 17.37 -7.28 -0.88
N LYS A 132 17.74 -6.10 -1.36
CA LYS A 132 18.64 -5.19 -0.64
C LYS A 132 18.05 -4.71 0.68
N SER A 133 16.73 -4.64 0.79
CA SER A 133 16.05 -4.30 2.06
C SER A 133 15.96 -5.48 3.03
N GLY A 134 16.47 -6.65 2.65
CA GLY A 134 16.46 -7.86 3.48
C GLY A 134 15.24 -8.75 3.30
N ALA A 135 14.38 -8.47 2.32
CA ALA A 135 13.23 -9.32 2.02
C ALA A 135 13.65 -10.60 1.30
N ARG A 136 12.91 -11.68 1.57
CA ARG A 136 12.94 -12.90 0.76
C ARG A 136 11.82 -12.80 -0.27
N ILE A 137 12.15 -13.03 -1.53
CA ILE A 137 11.20 -12.88 -2.62
C ILE A 137 10.29 -14.09 -2.70
N SER A 138 8.98 -13.85 -2.66
CA SER A 138 7.96 -14.89 -2.83
C SER A 138 7.89 -15.37 -4.27
N SER A 139 7.57 -16.66 -4.47
CA SER A 139 7.18 -17.21 -5.76
C SER A 139 5.71 -17.00 -6.08
N GLU A 140 4.93 -16.54 -5.11
CA GLU A 140 3.50 -16.30 -5.25
C GLU A 140 3.22 -14.88 -5.76
N THR A 141 2.08 -14.67 -6.42
CA THR A 141 1.65 -13.34 -6.87
C THR A 141 1.01 -12.51 -5.76
N VAL A 142 0.53 -13.16 -4.71
CA VAL A 142 0.08 -12.51 -3.46
C VAL A 142 0.72 -13.25 -2.29
N GLU A 143 1.38 -12.51 -1.43
CA GLU A 143 2.04 -13.06 -0.25
C GLU A 143 1.50 -12.40 1.01
N VAL A 144 1.16 -13.20 2.00
CA VAL A 144 0.76 -12.74 3.33
C VAL A 144 1.80 -13.24 4.33
N ASP A 145 2.54 -12.33 4.91
CA ASP A 145 3.54 -12.61 5.95
C ASP A 145 3.20 -11.80 7.20
N GLY A 146 2.54 -12.45 8.16
CA GLY A 146 2.03 -11.76 9.33
C GLY A 146 1.02 -10.68 8.94
N ASN A 147 1.31 -9.45 9.33
CA ASN A 147 0.48 -8.29 9.03
C ASN A 147 0.85 -7.57 7.73
N ILE A 148 1.83 -8.08 6.98
CA ILE A 148 2.25 -7.51 5.69
C ILE A 148 1.69 -8.34 4.54
N ILE A 149 0.98 -7.68 3.64
CA ILE A 149 0.39 -8.28 2.44
C ILE A 149 1.00 -7.59 1.23
N THR A 150 1.62 -8.36 0.34
CA THR A 150 2.18 -7.82 -0.90
C THR A 150 1.63 -8.56 -2.11
N ALA A 151 1.53 -7.87 -3.24
CA ALA A 151 1.08 -8.46 -4.50
C ALA A 151 1.86 -7.90 -5.69
N ALA A 152 1.99 -8.71 -6.74
CA ALA A 152 2.94 -8.45 -7.81
C ALA A 152 2.41 -7.53 -8.92
N ASP A 153 1.14 -7.67 -9.29
CA ASP A 153 0.65 -7.08 -10.54
C ASP A 153 -0.87 -6.84 -10.53
N GLU A 154 -1.36 -6.24 -11.63
CA GLU A 154 -2.78 -5.93 -11.80
C GLU A 154 -3.68 -7.17 -11.83
N GLN A 155 -3.18 -8.31 -12.35
CA GLN A 155 -3.95 -9.54 -12.37
C GLN A 155 -4.21 -10.08 -10.97
N SER A 156 -3.38 -9.72 -10.00
CA SER A 156 -3.50 -10.15 -8.61
C SER A 156 -4.43 -9.28 -7.77
N VAL A 157 -4.99 -8.20 -8.31
CA VAL A 157 -5.69 -7.17 -7.52
C VAL A 157 -6.89 -7.71 -6.73
N GLN A 158 -7.69 -8.60 -7.31
CA GLN A 158 -8.84 -9.18 -6.61
C GLN A 158 -8.41 -10.07 -5.44
N GLN A 159 -7.39 -10.89 -5.64
CA GLN A 159 -6.82 -11.72 -4.59
C GLN A 159 -6.18 -10.87 -3.50
N PHE A 160 -5.49 -9.79 -3.89
CA PHE A 160 -4.90 -8.82 -2.98
C PHE A 160 -5.95 -8.17 -2.08
N ALA A 161 -7.00 -7.62 -2.67
CA ALA A 161 -8.09 -6.98 -1.93
C ALA A 161 -8.80 -7.96 -0.99
N SER A 162 -9.02 -9.20 -1.44
CA SER A 162 -9.61 -10.25 -0.61
C SER A 162 -8.70 -10.62 0.56
N ALA A 163 -7.39 -10.66 0.36
CA ALA A 163 -6.44 -10.94 1.43
C ALA A 163 -6.48 -9.84 2.52
N ILE A 164 -6.61 -8.57 2.13
CA ILE A 164 -6.78 -7.46 3.07
C ILE A 164 -8.08 -7.64 3.88
N ALA A 165 -9.18 -7.89 3.21
CA ALA A 165 -10.47 -8.08 3.85
C ALA A 165 -10.44 -9.26 4.85
N ASN A 166 -9.86 -10.38 4.44
CA ASN A 166 -9.71 -11.55 5.31
C ASN A 166 -8.86 -11.25 6.55
N ALA A 167 -7.78 -10.51 6.39
CA ALA A 167 -6.93 -10.11 7.51
C ALA A 167 -7.67 -9.17 8.48
N LEU A 168 -8.52 -8.28 7.95
CA LEU A 168 -9.34 -7.38 8.77
C LEU A 168 -10.44 -8.12 9.55
N GLU A 169 -10.92 -9.24 9.05
CA GLU A 169 -11.96 -10.06 9.68
C GLU A 169 -11.40 -11.06 10.70
N ALA A 170 -10.11 -11.32 10.66
CA ALA A 170 -9.45 -12.29 11.54
C ALA A 170 -9.41 -11.87 13.01
#